data_bd06b13a73989c1b8c26839a8f03cba9
#
_entry.id   bd06b13a73989c1b8c26839a8f03cba9
#
_cell.length_a   1.000
_cell.length_b   1.000
_cell.length_c   1.000
_cell.angle_alpha   90.00
_cell.angle_beta   90.00
_cell.angle_gamma   90.00
#
_symmetry.space_group_name_H-M   'P 1'
#
loop_
_entity.id
_entity.type
_entity.pdbx_description
1 polymer ?
#
loop_
_entity_poly.entity_id
_entity_poly.type
_entity_poly.pdbx_seq_one_letter_code
_entity_poly.pdbx_strand_id
1 'polypeptide(L)'
;MENNLKIKGYTILKNMVSDKDLIKLKTCSLQAFENHKEIQIKNGSDIVTDGVALHVILNDEYFIEFLGKLIGNEEFNSTLLNYFGSKYIMNSFTSLNNLPNNPNFSGIVHRDIKFYSDKIPLMMNVLIMLDDFTPDNGPTLILPYSHLIEDKPSDEYFKENSIQVLGKKGDILLFNSNIWHCSSENKTNEDRMAIPITFSKSVIKQLLDYPRALGYEKIGKFSDKLLQVLGYD
;
A
#
# COMPACT_ATOMS: atom_id res chain seq x y z
N MET A 1 -16.07 -5.62 -11.25
CA MET A 1 -14.96 -5.26 -10.34
C MET A 1 -15.45 -4.86 -8.95
N GLU A 2 -16.36 -3.91 -8.81
CA GLU A 2 -16.93 -3.48 -7.51
C GLU A 2 -17.49 -4.62 -6.64
N ASN A 3 -18.19 -5.57 -7.25
CA ASN A 3 -18.73 -6.71 -6.51
C ASN A 3 -17.63 -7.57 -5.85
N ASN A 4 -16.45 -7.69 -6.46
CA ASN A 4 -15.37 -8.49 -5.87
C ASN A 4 -14.80 -7.84 -4.61
N LEU A 5 -14.62 -6.51 -4.60
CA LEU A 5 -14.10 -5.79 -3.45
C LEU A 5 -15.06 -5.87 -2.24
N LYS A 6 -16.35 -5.73 -2.48
CA LYS A 6 -17.38 -5.86 -1.42
C LYS A 6 -17.55 -7.29 -0.93
N ILE A 7 -17.52 -8.27 -1.84
CA ILE A 7 -17.78 -9.68 -1.52
C ILE A 7 -16.53 -10.37 -1.01
N LYS A 8 -15.42 -10.31 -1.75
CA LYS A 8 -14.18 -11.03 -1.44
C LYS A 8 -13.22 -10.23 -0.56
N GLY A 9 -13.42 -8.91 -0.45
CA GLY A 9 -12.56 -8.00 0.28
C GLY A 9 -11.37 -7.47 -0.53
N TYR A 10 -11.18 -7.90 -1.79
CA TYR A 10 -10.07 -7.44 -2.65
C TYR A 10 -10.45 -7.45 -4.13
N THR A 11 -9.69 -6.69 -4.93
CA THR A 11 -9.73 -6.69 -6.40
C THR A 11 -8.36 -6.30 -6.96
N ILE A 12 -8.13 -6.59 -8.25
CA ILE A 12 -6.90 -6.19 -8.95
C ILE A 12 -7.30 -5.34 -10.16
N LEU A 13 -6.78 -4.13 -10.22
CA LEU A 13 -6.82 -3.28 -11.40
C LEU A 13 -5.60 -3.61 -12.26
N LYS A 14 -5.83 -3.91 -13.53
CA LYS A 14 -4.77 -4.38 -14.43
C LYS A 14 -4.15 -3.24 -15.22
N ASN A 15 -2.81 -3.29 -15.38
CA ASN A 15 -2.06 -2.39 -16.26
C ASN A 15 -2.30 -0.90 -15.98
N MET A 16 -2.30 -0.52 -14.70
CA MET A 16 -2.61 0.83 -14.24
C MET A 16 -1.42 1.78 -14.25
N VAL A 17 -0.20 1.25 -14.25
CA VAL A 17 1.03 2.03 -14.17
C VAL A 17 1.89 1.79 -15.40
N SER A 18 2.31 2.87 -16.06
CA SER A 18 3.13 2.80 -17.27
C SER A 18 4.55 2.31 -16.96
N ASP A 19 5.23 1.68 -17.95
CA ASP A 19 6.63 1.26 -17.80
C ASP A 19 7.55 2.44 -17.42
N LYS A 20 7.29 3.65 -17.94
CA LYS A 20 8.03 4.86 -17.59
C LYS A 20 7.89 5.20 -16.12
N ASP A 21 6.67 5.16 -15.58
CA ASP A 21 6.41 5.43 -14.18
C ASP A 21 6.98 4.33 -13.30
N LEU A 22 6.90 3.05 -13.70
CA LEU A 22 7.51 1.93 -12.99
C LEU A 22 9.01 2.08 -12.80
N ILE A 23 9.74 2.42 -13.86
CA ILE A 23 11.19 2.64 -13.81
C ILE A 23 11.51 3.77 -12.83
N LYS A 24 10.80 4.89 -12.92
CA LYS A 24 11.05 6.05 -12.06
C LYS A 24 10.71 5.77 -10.60
N LEU A 25 9.58 5.10 -10.34
CA LEU A 25 9.19 4.70 -8.98
C LEU A 25 10.20 3.76 -8.34
N LYS A 26 10.74 2.78 -9.09
CA LYS A 26 11.81 1.92 -8.58
C LYS A 26 13.06 2.71 -8.21
N THR A 27 13.50 3.62 -9.08
CA THR A 27 14.68 4.46 -8.82
C THR A 27 14.49 5.30 -7.55
N CYS A 28 13.35 5.98 -7.41
CA CYS A 28 13.04 6.78 -6.23
C CYS A 28 12.92 5.92 -4.97
N SER A 29 12.37 4.71 -5.09
CA SER A 29 12.25 3.77 -3.96
C SER A 29 13.61 3.29 -3.46
N LEU A 30 14.53 2.95 -4.35
CA LEU A 30 15.90 2.55 -3.96
C LEU A 30 16.59 3.65 -3.15
N GLN A 31 16.49 4.91 -3.59
CA GLN A 31 17.03 6.04 -2.83
C GLN A 31 16.32 6.23 -1.48
N ALA A 32 15.00 6.02 -1.45
CA ALA A 32 14.22 6.14 -0.22
C ALA A 32 14.60 5.06 0.81
N PHE A 33 14.93 3.84 0.39
CA PHE A 33 15.42 2.79 1.29
C PHE A 33 16.72 3.19 1.97
N GLU A 34 17.70 3.71 1.23
CA GLU A 34 18.97 4.17 1.79
C GLU A 34 18.77 5.33 2.77
N ASN A 35 17.97 6.33 2.40
CA ASN A 35 17.65 7.47 3.27
C ASN A 35 16.98 7.00 4.56
N HIS A 36 16.03 6.06 4.48
CA HIS A 36 15.31 5.54 5.64
C HIS A 36 16.23 4.75 6.57
N LYS A 37 17.14 3.95 6.01
CA LYS A 37 18.16 3.20 6.74
C LYS A 37 19.08 4.14 7.53
N GLU A 38 19.58 5.20 6.88
CA GLU A 38 20.38 6.22 7.55
C GLU A 38 19.65 6.89 8.72
N ILE A 39 18.34 7.19 8.56
CA ILE A 39 17.52 7.79 9.63
C ILE A 39 17.40 6.82 10.80
N GLN A 40 17.16 5.53 10.56
CA GLN A 40 17.08 4.52 11.61
C GLN A 40 18.40 4.44 12.40
N ILE A 41 19.53 4.41 11.72
CA ILE A 41 20.86 4.37 12.33
C ILE A 41 21.11 5.63 13.17
N LYS A 42 20.83 6.82 12.63
CA LYS A 42 21.00 8.09 13.35
C LYS A 42 20.12 8.18 14.59
N ASN A 43 18.94 7.58 14.57
CA ASN A 43 18.02 7.55 15.71
C ASN A 43 18.34 6.43 16.71
N GLY A 44 19.44 5.70 16.54
CA GLY A 44 19.88 4.64 17.47
C GLY A 44 18.96 3.43 17.48
N SER A 45 18.35 3.09 16.35
CA SER A 45 17.52 1.88 16.24
C SER A 45 18.38 0.62 16.42
N ASP A 46 18.02 -0.23 17.37
CA ASP A 46 18.70 -1.51 17.61
C ASP A 46 18.53 -2.48 16.41
N ILE A 47 17.41 -2.34 15.68
CA ILE A 47 17.10 -3.13 14.50
C ILE A 47 16.86 -2.17 13.33
N VAL A 48 17.71 -2.30 12.31
CA VAL A 48 17.53 -1.59 11.04
C VAL A 48 16.73 -2.50 10.10
N THR A 49 15.58 -2.02 9.66
CA THR A 49 14.72 -2.76 8.75
C THR A 49 15.12 -2.45 7.31
N ASP A 50 15.72 -3.42 6.63
CA ASP A 50 16.03 -3.33 5.20
C ASP A 50 14.75 -3.53 4.35
N GLY A 51 14.74 -2.90 3.18
CA GLY A 51 13.64 -3.05 2.22
C GLY A 51 12.33 -2.36 2.59
N VAL A 52 12.35 -1.43 3.56
CA VAL A 52 11.18 -0.60 3.91
C VAL A 52 11.57 0.87 3.95
N ALA A 53 10.77 1.71 3.32
CA ALA A 53 10.86 3.16 3.48
C ALA A 53 9.46 3.74 3.71
N LEU A 54 9.26 4.31 4.89
CA LEU A 54 7.99 4.94 5.27
C LEU A 54 7.92 6.37 4.75
N HIS A 55 6.69 6.83 4.44
CA HIS A 55 6.41 8.21 4.05
C HIS A 55 7.25 8.69 2.87
N VAL A 56 7.45 7.82 1.85
CA VAL A 56 8.34 8.06 0.72
C VAL A 56 8.00 9.31 -0.09
N ILE A 57 6.78 9.82 0.02
CA ILE A 57 6.34 11.08 -0.57
C ILE A 57 7.18 12.30 -0.11
N LEU A 58 7.90 12.15 1.01
CA LEU A 58 8.83 13.18 1.51
C LEU A 58 10.25 13.04 0.93
N ASN A 59 10.57 11.93 0.29
CA ASN A 59 11.92 11.65 -0.21
C ASN A 59 12.15 12.19 -1.63
N ASP A 60 11.12 12.17 -2.47
CA ASP A 60 11.22 12.61 -3.86
C ASP A 60 9.87 13.18 -4.33
N GLU A 61 9.89 14.33 -5.01
CA GLU A 61 8.68 14.99 -5.54
C GLU A 61 7.94 14.14 -6.57
N TYR A 62 8.61 13.17 -7.18
CA TYR A 62 7.97 12.25 -8.12
C TYR A 62 6.89 11.38 -7.48
N PHE A 63 7.01 11.02 -6.21
CA PHE A 63 5.93 10.31 -5.51
C PHE A 63 4.65 11.15 -5.40
N ILE A 64 4.79 12.48 -5.24
CA ILE A 64 3.64 13.41 -5.22
C ILE A 64 3.03 13.50 -6.63
N GLU A 65 3.88 13.66 -7.66
CA GLU A 65 3.44 13.68 -9.06
C GLU A 65 2.71 12.38 -9.43
N PHE A 66 3.27 11.25 -9.06
CA PHE A 66 2.66 9.95 -9.31
C PHE A 66 1.33 9.77 -8.56
N LEU A 67 1.24 10.19 -7.31
CA LEU A 67 -0.03 10.18 -6.56
C LEU A 67 -1.08 11.01 -7.30
N GLY A 68 -0.71 12.19 -7.78
CA GLY A 68 -1.59 13.05 -8.59
C GLY A 68 -2.10 12.35 -9.86
N LYS A 69 -1.23 11.65 -10.58
CA LYS A 69 -1.60 10.84 -11.76
C LYS A 69 -2.55 9.71 -11.38
N LEU A 70 -2.24 8.99 -10.31
CA LEU A 70 -3.00 7.83 -9.85
C LEU A 70 -4.43 8.22 -9.46
N ILE A 71 -4.60 9.24 -8.62
CA ILE A 71 -5.93 9.73 -8.23
C ILE A 71 -6.65 10.47 -9.36
N GLY A 72 -5.94 10.94 -10.38
CA GLY A 72 -6.47 11.48 -11.62
C GLY A 72 -7.04 10.43 -12.56
N ASN A 73 -6.63 9.17 -12.44
CA ASN A 73 -7.17 8.07 -13.23
C ASN A 73 -8.61 7.78 -12.80
N GLU A 74 -9.54 7.78 -13.77
CA GLU A 74 -10.98 7.68 -13.52
C GLU A 74 -11.36 6.32 -12.91
N GLU A 75 -10.81 5.21 -13.42
CA GLU A 75 -11.08 3.87 -12.92
C GLU A 75 -10.63 3.70 -11.47
N PHE A 76 -9.40 4.14 -11.17
CA PHE A 76 -8.86 4.10 -9.82
C PHE A 76 -9.68 4.96 -8.85
N ASN A 77 -9.91 6.21 -9.21
CA ASN A 77 -10.62 7.15 -8.35
C ASN A 77 -12.08 6.75 -8.10
N SER A 78 -12.81 6.32 -9.15
CA SER A 78 -14.20 5.87 -9.00
C SER A 78 -14.28 4.63 -8.11
N THR A 79 -13.30 3.71 -8.22
CA THR A 79 -13.24 2.52 -7.34
C THR A 79 -13.12 2.93 -5.86
N LEU A 80 -12.27 3.91 -5.53
CA LEU A 80 -12.12 4.40 -4.16
C LEU A 80 -13.37 5.15 -3.67
N LEU A 81 -13.92 6.05 -4.50
CA LEU A 81 -15.13 6.80 -4.15
C LEU A 81 -16.33 5.87 -3.90
N ASN A 82 -16.50 4.85 -4.72
CA ASN A 82 -17.56 3.87 -4.57
C ASN A 82 -17.36 2.97 -3.33
N TYR A 83 -16.11 2.63 -3.03
CA TYR A 83 -15.78 1.87 -1.82
C TYR A 83 -16.09 2.67 -0.56
N PHE A 84 -15.59 3.89 -0.45
CA PHE A 84 -15.78 4.72 0.74
C PHE A 84 -17.18 5.35 0.84
N GLY A 85 -17.89 5.52 -0.28
CA GLY A 85 -19.15 6.27 -0.36
C GLY A 85 -19.00 7.75 0.01
N SER A 86 -17.80 8.29 -0.01
CA SER A 86 -17.43 9.65 0.38
C SER A 86 -16.06 10.02 -0.16
N LYS A 87 -15.64 11.29 -0.01
CA LYS A 87 -14.24 11.69 -0.14
C LYS A 87 -13.34 10.85 0.76
N TYR A 88 -12.10 10.65 0.35
CA TYR A 88 -11.09 9.88 1.05
C TYR A 88 -9.76 10.65 1.10
N ILE A 89 -8.92 10.35 2.08
CA ILE A 89 -7.59 10.91 2.21
C ILE A 89 -6.53 9.81 2.16
N MET A 90 -5.31 10.17 1.78
CA MET A 90 -4.16 9.29 1.91
C MET A 90 -3.75 9.21 3.38
N ASN A 91 -3.65 7.99 3.91
CA ASN A 91 -3.24 7.75 5.30
C ASN A 91 -1.73 7.48 5.40
N SER A 92 -1.17 6.68 4.48
CA SER A 92 0.26 6.39 4.40
C SER A 92 0.72 6.14 2.97
N PHE A 93 2.01 6.33 2.73
CA PHE A 93 2.66 6.04 1.46
C PHE A 93 4.05 5.46 1.74
N THR A 94 4.25 4.20 1.40
CA THR A 94 5.42 3.40 1.75
C THR A 94 6.01 2.76 0.50
N SER A 95 7.31 2.48 0.48
CA SER A 95 7.93 1.54 -0.47
C SER A 95 8.39 0.29 0.26
N LEU A 96 8.18 -0.85 -0.36
CA LEU A 96 8.60 -2.15 0.14
C LEU A 96 9.47 -2.88 -0.89
N ASN A 97 10.50 -3.53 -0.40
CA ASN A 97 11.32 -4.47 -1.15
C ASN A 97 11.34 -5.81 -0.41
N ASN A 98 10.70 -6.82 -0.97
CA ASN A 98 10.77 -8.18 -0.43
C ASN A 98 12.09 -8.81 -0.91
N LEU A 99 13.10 -8.70 -0.07
CA LEU A 99 14.46 -9.18 -0.33
C LEU A 99 14.52 -10.71 -0.35
N PRO A 100 15.41 -11.30 -1.17
CA PRO A 100 15.64 -12.75 -1.19
C PRO A 100 15.97 -13.30 0.20
N ASN A 101 15.32 -14.41 0.55
CA ASN A 101 15.58 -15.15 1.80
C ASN A 101 15.49 -14.29 3.08
N ASN A 102 14.77 -13.16 3.04
CA ASN A 102 14.56 -12.32 4.21
C ASN A 102 13.27 -12.72 4.96
N PRO A 103 13.37 -13.35 6.15
CA PRO A 103 12.22 -13.79 6.91
C PRO A 103 11.43 -12.65 7.58
N ASN A 104 11.96 -11.43 7.59
CA ASN A 104 11.42 -10.32 8.40
C ASN A 104 10.01 -9.87 8.01
N PHE A 105 9.56 -10.19 6.79
CA PHE A 105 8.24 -9.80 6.30
C PHE A 105 7.30 -10.97 6.04
N SER A 106 7.79 -12.21 6.13
CA SER A 106 7.01 -13.38 5.78
C SER A 106 6.23 -13.94 6.97
N GLY A 107 5.01 -14.40 6.71
CA GLY A 107 4.25 -15.25 7.63
C GLY A 107 3.54 -14.55 8.79
N ILE A 108 3.71 -13.26 9.03
CA ILE A 108 2.99 -12.56 10.12
C ILE A 108 1.59 -12.18 9.63
N VAL A 109 0.61 -13.01 9.94
CA VAL A 109 -0.79 -12.78 9.57
C VAL A 109 -1.36 -11.63 10.39
N HIS A 110 -1.83 -10.58 9.71
CA HIS A 110 -2.34 -9.36 10.33
C HIS A 110 -3.45 -8.71 9.50
N ARG A 111 -4.09 -7.69 10.08
CA ARG A 111 -4.87 -6.68 9.40
C ARG A 111 -4.26 -5.31 9.69
N ASP A 112 -4.36 -4.38 8.77
CA ASP A 112 -3.73 -3.07 8.94
C ASP A 112 -4.50 -2.14 9.85
N ILE A 113 -5.82 -2.22 9.82
CA ILE A 113 -6.65 -1.49 10.78
C ILE A 113 -6.67 -2.21 12.13
N LYS A 114 -6.43 -1.46 13.21
CA LYS A 114 -6.26 -2.06 14.56
C LYS A 114 -7.58 -2.37 15.28
N PHE A 115 -8.71 -1.98 14.73
CA PHE A 115 -10.04 -2.30 15.23
C PHE A 115 -10.90 -2.81 14.08
N TYR A 116 -11.88 -3.63 14.41
CA TYR A 116 -12.79 -4.20 13.43
C TYR A 116 -13.93 -3.25 13.08
N SER A 117 -14.27 -3.16 11.80
CA SER A 117 -15.42 -2.42 11.30
C SER A 117 -15.96 -3.08 10.02
N ASP A 118 -17.07 -3.79 10.15
CA ASP A 118 -17.74 -4.46 9.04
C ASP A 118 -18.75 -3.55 8.31
N LYS A 119 -19.35 -2.60 9.04
CA LYS A 119 -20.44 -1.76 8.54
C LYS A 119 -19.98 -0.52 7.75
N ILE A 120 -18.79 -0.03 8.10
CA ILE A 120 -18.26 1.21 7.51
C ILE A 120 -16.87 0.91 6.95
N PRO A 121 -16.66 1.07 5.63
CA PRO A 121 -15.34 0.93 5.03
C PRO A 121 -14.47 2.13 5.44
N LEU A 122 -13.61 1.93 6.43
CA LEU A 122 -12.80 3.00 7.00
C LEU A 122 -11.47 3.19 6.30
N MET A 123 -10.84 2.10 5.88
CA MET A 123 -9.51 2.12 5.26
C MET A 123 -9.44 1.09 4.12
N MET A 124 -8.63 1.40 3.13
CA MET A 124 -8.28 0.53 2.00
C MET A 124 -6.79 0.56 1.75
N ASN A 125 -6.23 -0.61 1.53
CA ASN A 125 -4.86 -0.77 1.07
C ASN A 125 -4.82 -0.87 -0.45
N VAL A 126 -3.87 -0.18 -1.02
CA VAL A 126 -3.54 -0.16 -2.44
C VAL A 126 -2.09 -0.60 -2.57
N LEU A 127 -1.83 -1.74 -3.18
CA LEU A 127 -0.48 -2.26 -3.39
C LEU A 127 -0.15 -2.21 -4.88
N ILE A 128 0.74 -1.32 -5.26
CA ILE A 128 1.23 -1.16 -6.62
C ILE A 128 2.37 -2.14 -6.84
N MET A 129 2.23 -3.02 -7.82
CA MET A 129 3.25 -4.01 -8.17
C MET A 129 4.31 -3.36 -9.04
N LEU A 130 5.51 -3.13 -8.52
CA LEU A 130 6.65 -2.62 -9.30
C LEU A 130 7.36 -3.75 -10.05
N ASP A 131 7.21 -4.98 -9.58
CA ASP A 131 7.64 -6.23 -10.22
C ASP A 131 6.46 -7.16 -10.44
N ASP A 132 6.64 -8.17 -11.29
CA ASP A 132 5.70 -9.28 -11.40
C ASP A 132 5.59 -10.00 -10.04
N PHE A 133 4.39 -10.29 -9.60
CA PHE A 133 4.16 -11.13 -8.42
C PHE A 133 3.93 -12.57 -8.89
N THR A 134 4.91 -13.43 -8.60
CA THR A 134 4.95 -14.85 -8.97
C THR A 134 4.81 -15.74 -7.75
N PRO A 135 4.53 -17.04 -7.89
CA PRO A 135 4.40 -17.95 -6.75
C PRO A 135 5.61 -17.98 -5.83
N ASP A 136 6.83 -17.72 -6.35
CA ASP A 136 8.08 -17.95 -5.65
C ASP A 136 8.76 -16.67 -5.14
N ASN A 137 8.37 -15.48 -5.63
CA ASN A 137 9.03 -14.22 -5.25
C ASN A 137 8.35 -13.47 -4.10
N GLY A 138 7.61 -14.19 -3.26
CA GLY A 138 7.01 -13.62 -2.05
C GLY A 138 5.76 -12.78 -2.31
N PRO A 139 4.76 -13.30 -3.05
CA PRO A 139 3.51 -12.57 -3.27
C PRO A 139 2.74 -12.37 -1.96
N THR A 140 1.83 -11.40 -1.96
CA THR A 140 0.91 -11.21 -0.84
C THR A 140 -0.06 -12.39 -0.75
N LEU A 141 -0.20 -12.94 0.46
CA LEU A 141 -1.23 -13.91 0.80
C LEU A 141 -2.44 -13.17 1.37
N ILE A 142 -3.61 -13.45 0.86
CA ILE A 142 -4.87 -12.87 1.33
C ILE A 142 -5.82 -14.01 1.70
N LEU A 143 -6.51 -13.89 2.83
CA LEU A 143 -7.64 -14.73 3.17
C LEU A 143 -8.93 -14.07 2.64
N PRO A 144 -9.49 -14.53 1.52
CA PRO A 144 -10.72 -13.95 0.96
C PRO A 144 -11.87 -13.99 1.98
N TYR A 145 -12.77 -13.01 1.92
CA TYR A 145 -13.94 -12.86 2.80
C TYR A 145 -13.63 -12.52 4.26
N SER A 146 -12.38 -12.59 4.70
CA SER A 146 -11.99 -12.39 6.11
C SER A 146 -12.18 -10.94 6.61
N HIS A 147 -12.45 -9.99 5.73
CA HIS A 147 -12.84 -8.63 6.12
C HIS A 147 -14.21 -8.57 6.82
N LEU A 148 -14.97 -9.66 6.78
CA LEU A 148 -16.26 -9.83 7.46
C LEU A 148 -16.13 -10.57 8.79
N ILE A 149 -14.92 -10.94 9.21
CA ILE A 149 -14.64 -11.74 10.39
C ILE A 149 -13.75 -10.94 11.34
N GLU A 150 -14.21 -10.71 12.58
CA GLU A 150 -13.46 -9.94 13.56
C GLU A 150 -12.25 -10.70 14.09
N ASP A 151 -12.44 -11.95 14.44
CA ASP A 151 -11.40 -12.76 15.08
C ASP A 151 -10.25 -13.12 14.12
N LYS A 152 -9.03 -13.17 14.69
CA LYS A 152 -7.87 -13.65 13.94
C LYS A 152 -8.07 -15.15 13.61
N PRO A 153 -7.90 -15.56 12.33
CA PRO A 153 -7.93 -16.98 11.97
C PRO A 153 -6.76 -17.73 12.64
N SER A 154 -6.92 -19.03 12.87
CA SER A 154 -5.77 -19.84 13.24
C SER A 154 -4.76 -19.90 12.10
N ASP A 155 -3.49 -20.17 12.43
CA ASP A 155 -2.44 -20.23 11.41
C ASP A 155 -2.69 -21.37 10.41
N GLU A 156 -3.26 -22.49 10.87
CA GLU A 156 -3.66 -23.62 10.02
C GLU A 156 -4.75 -23.21 9.05
N TYR A 157 -5.82 -22.58 9.56
CA TYR A 157 -6.93 -22.12 8.71
C TYR A 157 -6.47 -21.10 7.68
N PHE A 158 -5.63 -20.14 8.08
CA PHE A 158 -5.06 -19.16 7.15
C PHE A 158 -4.22 -19.83 6.06
N LYS A 159 -3.35 -20.77 6.44
CA LYS A 159 -2.49 -21.50 5.50
C LYS A 159 -3.28 -22.31 4.47
N GLU A 160 -4.39 -22.94 4.88
CA GLU A 160 -5.21 -23.77 4.01
C GLU A 160 -6.13 -22.96 3.08
N ASN A 161 -6.58 -21.79 3.52
CA ASN A 161 -7.64 -21.04 2.83
C ASN A 161 -7.18 -19.70 2.24
N SER A 162 -5.96 -19.25 2.50
CA SER A 162 -5.40 -18.07 1.86
C SER A 162 -5.02 -18.35 0.41
N ILE A 163 -5.01 -17.28 -0.39
CA ILE A 163 -4.60 -17.33 -1.78
C ILE A 163 -3.38 -16.45 -2.00
N GLN A 164 -2.52 -16.85 -2.93
CA GLN A 164 -1.47 -15.99 -3.45
C GLN A 164 -2.05 -14.97 -4.43
N VAL A 165 -1.79 -13.70 -4.21
CA VAL A 165 -2.15 -12.63 -5.15
C VAL A 165 -1.06 -12.51 -6.19
N LEU A 166 -1.29 -13.07 -7.38
CA LEU A 166 -0.37 -13.01 -8.51
C LEU A 166 -0.77 -11.89 -9.47
N GLY A 167 0.21 -11.24 -10.09
CA GLY A 167 -0.02 -10.16 -11.02
C GLY A 167 1.23 -9.77 -11.79
N LYS A 168 1.07 -8.81 -12.70
CA LYS A 168 2.15 -8.23 -13.48
C LYS A 168 2.56 -6.89 -12.91
N LYS A 169 3.81 -6.49 -13.13
CA LYS A 169 4.25 -5.11 -12.87
C LYS A 169 3.26 -4.14 -13.53
N GLY A 170 2.91 -3.09 -12.80
CA GLY A 170 1.89 -2.12 -13.22
C GLY A 170 0.46 -2.49 -12.82
N ASP A 171 0.20 -3.70 -12.34
CA ASP A 171 -1.08 -4.04 -11.71
C ASP A 171 -1.17 -3.42 -10.31
N ILE A 172 -2.40 -3.16 -9.85
CA ILE A 172 -2.67 -2.63 -8.50
C ILE A 172 -3.63 -3.57 -7.80
N LEU A 173 -3.21 -4.10 -6.67
CA LEU A 173 -4.07 -4.82 -5.74
C LEU A 173 -4.74 -3.82 -4.80
N LEU A 174 -6.06 -3.83 -4.72
CA LEU A 174 -6.84 -3.10 -3.73
C LEU A 174 -7.48 -4.10 -2.77
N PHE A 175 -7.37 -3.86 -1.47
CA PHE A 175 -8.01 -4.72 -0.49
C PHE A 175 -8.46 -3.94 0.76
N ASN A 176 -9.56 -4.41 1.34
CA ASN A 176 -10.11 -3.87 2.58
C ASN A 176 -9.10 -4.06 3.72
N SER A 177 -8.83 -3.02 4.50
CA SER A 177 -7.84 -3.07 5.59
C SER A 177 -8.24 -4.00 6.75
N ASN A 178 -9.48 -4.50 6.79
CA ASN A 178 -9.90 -5.56 7.70
C ASN A 178 -9.48 -6.97 7.23
N ILE A 179 -9.05 -7.13 5.97
CA ILE A 179 -8.70 -8.46 5.44
C ILE A 179 -7.45 -9.00 6.13
N TRP A 180 -7.49 -10.27 6.53
CA TRP A 180 -6.33 -10.96 7.06
C TRP A 180 -5.38 -11.32 5.94
N HIS A 181 -4.13 -10.91 6.05
CA HIS A 181 -3.11 -11.07 5.01
C HIS A 181 -1.70 -11.12 5.61
N CYS A 182 -0.75 -11.53 4.78
CA CYS A 182 0.69 -11.41 5.06
C CYS A 182 1.48 -11.41 3.75
N SER A 183 2.77 -11.09 3.81
CA SER A 183 3.71 -11.41 2.73
C SER A 183 4.16 -12.85 2.84
N SER A 184 4.41 -13.52 1.71
CA SER A 184 5.14 -14.78 1.69
C SER A 184 6.64 -14.55 1.50
N GLU A 185 7.42 -15.59 1.77
CA GLU A 185 8.86 -15.58 1.59
C GLU A 185 9.24 -15.44 0.11
N ASN A 186 10.23 -14.60 -0.17
CA ASN A 186 10.86 -14.53 -1.48
C ASN A 186 11.96 -15.60 -1.58
N LYS A 187 11.67 -16.67 -2.31
CA LYS A 187 12.55 -17.82 -2.54
C LYS A 187 13.43 -17.67 -3.78
N THR A 188 13.33 -16.55 -4.48
CA THR A 188 14.14 -16.25 -5.66
C THR A 188 15.45 -15.56 -5.26
N ASN A 189 16.32 -15.30 -6.23
CA ASN A 189 17.55 -14.53 -6.02
C ASN A 189 17.38 -13.05 -6.41
N GLU A 190 16.17 -12.60 -6.72
CA GLU A 190 15.88 -11.24 -7.17
C GLU A 190 14.93 -10.55 -6.18
N ASP A 191 15.10 -9.25 -6.05
CA ASP A 191 14.22 -8.39 -5.26
C ASP A 191 12.81 -8.34 -5.86
N ARG A 192 11.79 -8.17 -5.00
CA ARG A 192 10.42 -7.91 -5.42
C ARG A 192 9.91 -6.64 -4.75
N MET A 193 9.79 -5.58 -5.53
CA MET A 193 9.39 -4.26 -5.05
C MET A 193 7.90 -4.00 -5.22
N ALA A 194 7.34 -3.27 -4.28
CA ALA A 194 5.96 -2.78 -4.31
C ALA A 194 5.83 -1.44 -3.59
N ILE A 195 4.77 -0.71 -3.90
CA ILE A 195 4.41 0.53 -3.20
C ILE A 195 3.03 0.34 -2.54
N PRO A 196 2.97 0.13 -1.23
CA PRO A 196 1.73 0.24 -0.48
C PRO A 196 1.36 1.70 -0.25
N ILE A 197 0.10 2.03 -0.58
CA ILE A 197 -0.54 3.28 -0.20
C ILE A 197 -1.81 2.92 0.56
N THR A 198 -2.02 3.51 1.72
CA THR A 198 -3.28 3.34 2.45
C THR A 198 -4.13 4.59 2.28
N PHE A 199 -5.38 4.40 1.88
CA PHE A 199 -6.39 5.45 1.87
C PHE A 199 -7.40 5.22 2.99
N SER A 200 -7.97 6.30 3.52
CA SER A 200 -8.96 6.24 4.59
C SER A 200 -10.04 7.29 4.44
N LYS A 201 -11.15 7.12 5.17
CA LYS A 201 -12.07 8.24 5.40
C LYS A 201 -11.37 9.35 6.17
N SER A 202 -11.74 10.59 5.94
CA SER A 202 -11.12 11.78 6.55
C SER A 202 -11.26 11.84 8.08
N VAL A 203 -12.15 11.05 8.67
CA VAL A 203 -12.28 10.93 10.14
C VAL A 203 -11.17 10.09 10.78
N ILE A 204 -10.40 9.36 9.98
CA ILE A 204 -9.23 8.59 10.43
C ILE A 204 -8.01 9.49 10.33
N LYS A 205 -7.31 9.66 11.46
CA LYS A 205 -6.07 10.43 11.47
C LYS A 205 -5.01 9.78 10.56
N GLN A 206 -4.39 10.59 9.71
CA GLN A 206 -3.24 10.16 8.90
C GLN A 206 -2.07 9.73 9.80
N LEU A 207 -1.27 8.77 9.36
CA LEU A 207 -0.06 8.36 10.09
C LEU A 207 0.98 9.47 10.16
N LEU A 208 0.98 10.39 9.21
CA LEU A 208 1.78 11.60 9.17
C LEU A 208 0.88 12.79 8.85
N ASP A 209 1.11 13.93 9.46
CA ASP A 209 0.50 15.21 9.07
C ASP A 209 1.17 15.69 7.76
N TYR A 210 0.64 15.23 6.62
CA TYR A 210 1.21 15.55 5.31
C TYR A 210 1.17 17.03 4.98
N PRO A 211 0.10 17.79 5.26
CA PRO A 211 0.11 19.24 5.06
C PRO A 211 1.26 19.92 5.78
N ARG A 212 1.49 19.59 7.04
CA ARG A 212 2.59 20.13 7.82
C ARG A 212 3.96 19.68 7.32
N ALA A 213 4.09 18.41 6.93
CA ALA A 213 5.36 17.83 6.50
C ALA A 213 5.77 18.30 5.09
N LEU A 214 4.82 18.50 4.19
CA LEU A 214 5.06 18.97 2.82
C LEU A 214 5.14 20.50 2.72
N GLY A 215 4.50 21.23 3.67
CA GLY A 215 4.47 22.69 3.72
C GLY A 215 3.20 23.29 3.10
N TYR A 216 2.62 24.25 3.80
CA TYR A 216 1.41 24.96 3.35
C TYR A 216 1.67 25.89 2.16
N GLU A 217 2.91 26.29 1.91
CA GLU A 217 3.31 27.06 0.75
C GLU A 217 3.16 26.31 -0.58
N LYS A 218 2.95 24.99 -0.54
CA LYS A 218 2.70 24.15 -1.72
C LYS A 218 1.25 24.16 -2.19
N ILE A 219 0.31 24.74 -1.44
CA ILE A 219 -1.12 24.77 -1.80
C ILE A 219 -1.34 25.25 -3.24
N GLY A 220 -0.69 26.33 -3.67
CA GLY A 220 -0.83 26.85 -5.03
C GLY A 220 -0.20 25.99 -6.14
N LYS A 221 0.50 24.91 -5.80
CA LYS A 221 1.18 24.02 -6.75
C LYS A 221 0.42 22.72 -7.02
N PHE A 222 -0.53 22.38 -6.18
CA PHE A 222 -1.28 21.12 -6.26
C PHE A 222 -2.70 21.36 -6.79
N SER A 223 -3.26 20.35 -7.46
CA SER A 223 -4.68 20.38 -7.82
C SER A 223 -5.56 20.25 -6.57
N ASP A 224 -6.79 20.79 -6.60
CA ASP A 224 -7.76 20.70 -5.50
C ASP A 224 -7.95 19.24 -5.02
N LYS A 225 -8.00 18.31 -5.97
CA LYS A 225 -8.12 16.88 -5.66
C LYS A 225 -6.90 16.33 -4.91
N LEU A 226 -5.69 16.74 -5.30
CA LEU A 226 -4.47 16.31 -4.63
C LEU A 226 -4.38 16.93 -3.23
N LEU A 227 -4.77 18.20 -3.08
CA LEU A 227 -4.86 18.87 -1.78
C LEU A 227 -5.82 18.13 -0.86
N GLN A 228 -7.02 17.80 -1.34
CA GLN A 228 -8.01 17.05 -0.57
C GLN A 228 -7.49 15.66 -0.18
N VAL A 229 -6.84 14.94 -1.09
CA VAL A 229 -6.29 13.60 -0.79
C VAL A 229 -5.11 13.65 0.18
N LEU A 230 -4.30 14.70 0.14
CA LEU A 230 -3.22 14.93 1.09
C LEU A 230 -3.69 15.45 2.46
N GLY A 231 -4.95 15.86 2.59
CA GLY A 231 -5.54 16.33 3.84
C GLY A 231 -5.34 17.81 4.13
N TYR A 232 -5.16 18.64 3.10
CA TYR A 232 -5.11 20.11 3.25
C TYR A 232 -6.50 20.73 3.46
N ASP A 233 -7.58 20.02 3.08
CA ASP A 233 -8.97 20.47 3.19
C ASP A 233 -9.69 19.74 4.35
#